data_af228903534e8f11c2ec8974b8adcd23
#
_entry.id   af228903534e8f11c2ec8974b8adcd23
#
_cell.length_a   1.000
_cell.length_b   1.000
_cell.length_c   1.000
_cell.angle_alpha   90.00
_cell.angle_beta   90.00
_cell.angle_gamma   90.00
#
_symmetry.space_group_name_H-M   'P 1'
#
loop_
_entity.id
_entity.type
_entity.pdbx_description
1 polymer ?
#
loop_
_entity_poly.entity_id
_entity_poly.type
_entity_poly.pdbx_seq_one_letter_code
_entity_poly.pdbx_strand_id
1 'polypeptide(L)'
;MRSIWVTFRKEGIHKYPAALDDPKLATGDEYDVSFLGYPHRHIFHFKVGIEVFHDDRDIEFIQFKRWLEKLYAEKTLQLDYKSCEMISDDLYTEINKRYPDRDIEIDVSEDGENGSHTVYTK
;
A
#
# COMPACT_ATOMS: atom_id res chain seq x y z
N MET A 1 15.47 5.47 -17.24
CA MET A 1 15.25 5.84 -15.84
C MET A 1 15.82 4.76 -14.92
N ARG A 2 16.40 5.17 -13.81
CA ARG A 2 16.88 4.24 -12.77
C ARG A 2 16.07 4.45 -11.51
N SER A 3 15.73 3.37 -10.82
CA SER A 3 15.07 3.43 -9.54
C SER A 3 15.70 2.44 -8.54
N ILE A 4 15.54 2.73 -7.26
CA ILE A 4 15.76 1.74 -6.21
C ILE A 4 14.39 1.29 -5.68
N TRP A 5 14.34 0.15 -5.03
CA TRP A 5 13.09 -0.36 -4.46
C TRP A 5 13.32 -1.05 -3.13
N VAL A 6 12.30 -1.02 -2.31
CA VAL A 6 12.27 -1.70 -1.00
C VAL A 6 10.94 -2.39 -0.80
N THR A 7 10.94 -3.39 0.06
CA THR A 7 9.70 -4.06 0.48
C THR A 7 9.61 -4.06 1.99
N PHE A 8 8.39 -4.00 2.50
CA PHE A 8 8.10 -4.20 3.91
C PHE A 8 6.67 -4.70 4.05
N ARG A 9 6.30 -5.14 5.25
CA ARG A 9 4.96 -5.66 5.51
C ARG A 9 4.46 -5.20 6.87
N LYS A 10 3.12 -5.06 6.98
CA LYS A 10 2.44 -4.66 8.20
C LYS A 10 1.10 -5.37 8.32
N GLU A 11 0.76 -5.79 9.53
CA GLU A 11 -0.57 -6.27 9.82
C GLU A 11 -1.54 -5.09 9.87
N GLY A 12 -2.71 -5.26 9.28
CA GLY A 12 -3.75 -4.23 9.28
C GLY A 12 -5.15 -4.83 9.29
N ILE A 13 -6.11 -4.04 9.74
CA ILE A 13 -7.53 -4.38 9.77
C ILE A 13 -8.29 -3.36 8.94
N HIS A 14 -9.11 -3.85 8.00
CA HIS A 14 -10.00 -2.99 7.23
C HIS A 14 -11.31 -3.73 6.93
N LYS A 15 -12.25 -3.01 6.30
CA LYS A 15 -13.51 -3.59 5.83
C LYS A 15 -13.89 -2.97 4.50
N TYR A 16 -14.72 -3.68 3.73
CA TYR A 16 -15.23 -3.20 2.44
C TYR A 16 -16.77 -3.17 2.48
N PRO A 17 -17.39 -2.06 2.94
CA PRO A 17 -18.84 -1.99 3.12
C PRO A 17 -19.64 -2.25 1.85
N ALA A 18 -19.12 -1.85 0.68
CA ALA A 18 -19.79 -2.07 -0.59
C ALA A 18 -20.01 -3.56 -0.91
N ALA A 19 -19.25 -4.47 -0.32
CA ALA A 19 -19.45 -5.91 -0.48
C ALA A 19 -20.80 -6.38 0.08
N LEU A 20 -21.41 -5.62 1.00
CA LEU A 20 -22.72 -5.90 1.58
C LEU A 20 -23.84 -5.10 0.90
N ASP A 21 -23.52 -3.95 0.31
CA ASP A 21 -24.52 -2.97 -0.14
C ASP A 21 -24.59 -2.84 -1.67
N ASP A 22 -23.47 -3.00 -2.39
CA ASP A 22 -23.44 -2.87 -3.84
C ASP A 22 -24.07 -4.11 -4.49
N PRO A 23 -25.14 -3.98 -5.30
CA PRO A 23 -25.78 -5.12 -5.95
C PRO A 23 -24.85 -5.96 -6.83
N LYS A 24 -23.75 -5.39 -7.33
CA LYS A 24 -22.75 -6.11 -8.13
C LYS A 24 -21.84 -6.98 -7.29
N LEU A 25 -21.72 -6.69 -5.99
CA LEU A 25 -20.77 -7.32 -5.09
C LEU A 25 -21.46 -8.08 -3.94
N ALA A 26 -22.65 -7.64 -3.57
CA ALA A 26 -23.40 -8.23 -2.45
C ALA A 26 -24.03 -9.57 -2.84
N THR A 27 -23.18 -10.58 -3.06
CA THR A 27 -23.61 -11.91 -3.52
C THR A 27 -24.28 -12.73 -2.41
N GLY A 28 -24.06 -12.38 -1.14
CA GLY A 28 -24.51 -13.20 -0.01
C GLY A 28 -23.66 -14.45 0.22
N ASP A 29 -22.65 -14.69 -0.62
CA ASP A 29 -21.77 -15.84 -0.51
C ASP A 29 -20.51 -15.45 0.27
N GLU A 30 -20.32 -16.05 1.44
CA GLU A 30 -19.17 -15.78 2.31
C GLU A 30 -17.83 -16.23 1.69
N TYR A 31 -17.86 -17.18 0.75
CA TYR A 31 -16.66 -17.63 0.03
C TYR A 31 -16.26 -16.68 -1.12
N ASP A 32 -17.14 -15.78 -1.50
CA ASP A 32 -16.87 -14.77 -2.51
C ASP A 32 -16.40 -13.48 -1.84
N VAL A 33 -17.13 -12.38 -1.93
CA VAL A 33 -16.71 -11.06 -1.42
C VAL A 33 -17.52 -10.58 -0.22
N SER A 34 -18.61 -11.25 0.14
CA SER A 34 -19.49 -10.76 1.21
C SER A 34 -18.80 -10.63 2.56
N PHE A 35 -17.84 -11.50 2.89
CA PHE A 35 -17.08 -11.40 4.14
C PHE A 35 -16.27 -10.11 4.26
N LEU A 36 -15.91 -9.49 3.13
CA LEU A 36 -15.13 -8.25 3.11
C LEU A 36 -15.89 -7.05 3.70
N GLY A 37 -17.22 -7.14 3.80
CA GLY A 37 -18.05 -6.12 4.42
C GLY A 37 -17.83 -5.97 5.92
N TYR A 38 -17.25 -6.97 6.56
CA TYR A 38 -16.95 -6.97 7.99
C TYR A 38 -15.47 -6.71 8.22
N PRO A 39 -15.08 -6.20 9.41
CA PRO A 39 -13.66 -6.02 9.73
C PRO A 39 -12.90 -7.34 9.59
N HIS A 40 -11.81 -7.31 8.85
CA HIS A 40 -10.97 -8.49 8.64
C HIS A 40 -9.50 -8.07 8.60
N ARG A 41 -8.63 -9.02 8.91
CA ARG A 41 -7.21 -8.79 9.08
C ARG A 41 -6.42 -9.39 7.93
N HIS A 42 -5.41 -8.63 7.46
CA HIS A 42 -4.43 -9.08 6.47
C HIS A 42 -3.03 -8.72 6.90
N ILE A 43 -2.04 -9.41 6.34
CA ILE A 43 -0.68 -8.90 6.30
C ILE A 43 -0.56 -8.12 5.00
N PHE A 44 -0.46 -6.80 5.10
CA PHE A 44 -0.27 -5.94 3.94
C PHE A 44 1.20 -5.95 3.54
N HIS A 45 1.46 -6.24 2.27
CA HIS A 45 2.79 -6.21 1.68
C HIS A 45 2.92 -4.96 0.84
N PHE A 46 4.03 -4.25 1.05
CA PHE A 46 4.34 -3.02 0.34
C PHE A 46 5.61 -3.21 -0.48
N LYS A 47 5.60 -2.73 -1.70
CA LYS A 47 6.81 -2.56 -2.49
C LYS A 47 6.82 -1.15 -3.03
N VAL A 48 7.88 -0.41 -2.77
CA VAL A 48 8.02 0.99 -3.17
C VAL A 48 9.27 1.14 -3.99
N GLY A 49 9.11 1.60 -5.24
CA GLY A 49 10.20 2.01 -6.11
C GLY A 49 10.23 3.52 -6.23
N ILE A 50 11.41 4.11 -6.20
CA ILE A 50 11.60 5.54 -6.35
C ILE A 50 12.73 5.84 -7.31
N GLU A 51 12.50 6.79 -8.21
CA GLU A 51 13.50 7.27 -9.16
C GLU A 51 14.71 7.83 -8.44
N VAL A 52 15.90 7.49 -8.94
CA VAL A 52 17.17 8.05 -8.47
C VAL A 52 17.94 8.66 -9.65
N PHE A 53 18.77 9.65 -9.36
CA PHE A 53 19.40 10.48 -10.40
C PHE A 53 20.86 10.15 -10.65
N HIS A 54 21.46 9.30 -9.85
CA HIS A 54 22.81 8.79 -10.09
C HIS A 54 22.97 7.38 -9.53
N ASP A 55 24.13 6.78 -9.73
CA ASP A 55 24.36 5.36 -9.50
C ASP A 55 24.99 5.01 -8.14
N ASP A 56 25.18 5.99 -7.27
CA ASP A 56 25.83 5.76 -5.99
C ASP A 56 25.03 6.36 -4.83
N ARG A 57 23.96 5.68 -4.45
CA ARG A 57 23.18 5.99 -3.25
C ARG A 57 22.62 7.41 -3.19
N ASP A 58 22.05 7.88 -4.29
CA ASP A 58 21.24 9.11 -4.29
C ASP A 58 20.19 9.05 -3.16
N ILE A 59 19.54 7.91 -3.06
CA ILE A 59 18.73 7.54 -1.90
C ILE A 59 19.25 6.19 -1.42
N GLU A 60 19.70 6.12 -0.16
CA GLU A 60 20.16 4.86 0.41
C GLU A 60 18.95 4.01 0.78
N PHE A 61 18.85 2.78 0.24
CA PHE A 61 17.61 2.01 0.32
C PHE A 61 17.29 1.46 1.72
N ILE A 62 18.28 1.18 2.57
CA ILE A 62 18.01 0.74 3.96
C ILE A 62 17.42 1.89 4.76
N GLN A 63 17.98 3.10 4.63
CA GLN A 63 17.45 4.30 5.28
C GLN A 63 16.04 4.60 4.79
N PHE A 64 15.82 4.49 3.49
CA PHE A 64 14.50 4.69 2.88
C PHE A 64 13.48 3.70 3.44
N LYS A 65 13.83 2.41 3.49
CA LYS A 65 12.98 1.37 4.06
C LYS A 65 12.64 1.64 5.51
N ARG A 66 13.63 2.01 6.33
CA ARG A 66 13.40 2.31 7.76
C ARG A 66 12.49 3.51 7.94
N TRP A 67 12.64 4.52 7.12
CA TRP A 67 11.74 5.68 7.15
C TRP A 67 10.31 5.29 6.78
N LEU A 68 10.12 4.50 5.73
CA LEU A 68 8.79 4.00 5.35
C LEU A 68 8.15 3.19 6.48
N GLU A 69 8.91 2.28 7.09
CA GLU A 69 8.42 1.47 8.20
C GLU A 69 7.95 2.34 9.38
N LYS A 70 8.63 3.46 9.63
CA LYS A 70 8.26 4.40 10.70
C LYS A 70 6.95 5.14 10.43
N LEU A 71 6.56 5.30 9.18
CA LEU A 71 5.25 5.89 8.85
C LEU A 71 4.11 5.00 9.36
N TYR A 72 4.37 3.71 9.51
CA TYR A 72 3.43 2.70 9.99
C TYR A 72 3.90 2.13 11.33
N ALA A 73 4.18 3.03 12.30
CA ALA A 73 4.73 2.63 13.60
C ALA A 73 3.73 1.86 14.49
N GLU A 74 2.45 1.91 14.19
CA GLU A 74 1.42 1.17 14.92
C GLU A 74 1.64 -0.34 14.79
N LYS A 75 1.33 -1.08 15.86
CA LYS A 75 1.51 -2.52 15.89
C LYS A 75 0.56 -3.23 14.90
N THR A 76 -0.70 -2.82 14.88
CA THR A 76 -1.70 -3.27 13.91
C THR A 76 -2.38 -2.04 13.36
N LEU A 77 -2.34 -1.86 12.03
CA LEU A 77 -2.90 -0.67 11.39
C LEU A 77 -4.43 -0.72 11.41
N GLN A 78 -5.04 0.38 11.82
CA GLN A 78 -6.49 0.57 11.75
C GLN A 78 -6.80 1.30 10.46
N LEU A 79 -7.16 0.56 9.43
CA LEU A 79 -7.28 1.07 8.06
C LEU A 79 -8.72 1.43 7.69
N ASP A 80 -9.69 1.20 8.59
CA ASP A 80 -11.10 1.46 8.39
C ASP A 80 -11.62 0.83 7.08
N TYR A 81 -12.05 1.66 6.13
CA TYR A 81 -12.55 1.20 4.83
C TYR A 81 -11.51 1.30 3.70
N LYS A 82 -10.24 1.56 4.02
CA LYS A 82 -9.24 1.82 2.98
C LYS A 82 -8.93 0.57 2.16
N SER A 83 -9.02 0.72 0.85
CA SER A 83 -8.56 -0.26 -0.12
C SER A 83 -7.03 -0.20 -0.27
N CYS A 84 -6.45 -1.18 -0.95
CA CYS A 84 -5.02 -1.14 -1.30
C CYS A 84 -4.68 0.12 -2.11
N GLU A 85 -5.56 0.55 -3.01
CA GLU A 85 -5.37 1.75 -3.82
C GLU A 85 -5.32 3.01 -2.95
N MET A 86 -6.23 3.13 -1.99
CA MET A 86 -6.26 4.26 -1.06
C MET A 86 -5.03 4.29 -0.15
N ILE A 87 -4.60 3.13 0.33
CA ILE A 87 -3.37 3.00 1.13
C ILE A 87 -2.16 3.45 0.32
N SER A 88 -2.10 3.04 -0.95
CA SER A 88 -1.05 3.46 -1.88
C SER A 88 -1.01 4.97 -2.06
N ASP A 89 -2.16 5.60 -2.29
CA ASP A 89 -2.25 7.06 -2.48
C ASP A 89 -1.81 7.82 -1.24
N ASP A 90 -2.20 7.37 -0.05
CA ASP A 90 -1.76 7.97 1.21
C ASP A 90 -0.23 7.88 1.36
N LEU A 91 0.32 6.72 1.05
CA LEU A 91 1.77 6.51 1.12
C LEU A 91 2.51 7.39 0.11
N TYR A 92 2.01 7.47 -1.12
CA TYR A 92 2.58 8.37 -2.13
C TYR A 92 2.65 9.81 -1.63
N THR A 93 1.57 10.30 -1.01
CA THR A 93 1.52 11.66 -0.47
C THR A 93 2.68 11.92 0.49
N GLU A 94 2.94 11.00 1.40
CA GLU A 94 4.04 11.13 2.36
C GLU A 94 5.42 11.06 1.69
N ILE A 95 5.58 10.16 0.73
CA ILE A 95 6.85 10.02 -0.01
C ILE A 95 7.13 11.29 -0.82
N ASN A 96 6.11 11.82 -1.50
CA ASN A 96 6.25 12.99 -2.33
C ASN A 96 6.59 14.27 -1.54
N LYS A 97 6.15 14.36 -0.29
CA LYS A 97 6.55 15.47 0.59
C LYS A 97 8.05 15.48 0.87
N ARG A 98 8.63 14.30 1.06
CA ARG A 98 10.06 14.16 1.39
C ARG A 98 10.94 14.14 0.15
N TYR A 99 10.48 13.51 -0.91
CA TYR A 99 11.23 13.30 -2.16
C TYR A 99 10.40 13.78 -3.36
N PRO A 100 10.23 15.11 -3.52
CA PRO A 100 9.43 15.63 -4.62
C PRO A 100 10.08 15.42 -5.99
N ASP A 101 9.29 15.52 -7.06
CA ASP A 101 9.73 15.51 -8.46
C ASP A 101 10.46 14.21 -8.86
N ARG A 102 9.94 13.07 -8.40
CA ARG A 102 10.45 11.74 -8.77
C ARG A 102 9.29 10.85 -9.19
N ASP A 103 9.55 9.98 -10.14
CA ASP A 103 8.62 8.90 -10.46
C ASP A 103 8.65 7.87 -9.32
N ILE A 104 7.48 7.43 -8.90
CA ILE A 104 7.32 6.51 -7.77
C ILE A 104 6.37 5.40 -8.21
N GLU A 105 6.70 4.16 -7.86
CA GLU A 105 5.83 3.01 -8.05
C GLU A 105 5.52 2.40 -6.69
N ILE A 106 4.23 2.11 -6.44
CA ILE A 106 3.81 1.51 -5.18
C ILE A 106 2.92 0.31 -5.44
N ASP A 107 3.31 -0.83 -4.88
CA ASP A 107 2.47 -2.02 -4.80
C ASP A 107 1.99 -2.16 -3.36
N VAL A 108 0.69 -2.34 -3.18
CA VAL A 108 0.09 -2.69 -1.90
C VAL A 108 -0.75 -3.94 -2.12
N SER A 109 -0.46 -5.00 -1.40
CA SER A 109 -1.18 -6.26 -1.54
C SER A 109 -1.63 -6.81 -0.19
N GLU A 110 -2.69 -7.60 -0.25
CA GLU A 110 -3.22 -8.35 0.88
C GLU A 110 -2.61 -9.75 0.85
N ASP A 111 -1.84 -10.08 1.89
CA ASP A 111 -1.19 -11.38 2.06
C ASP A 111 -0.25 -11.77 0.91
N GLY A 112 0.16 -10.80 0.11
CA GLY A 112 1.01 -11.04 -1.07
C GLY A 112 0.31 -11.73 -2.23
N GLU A 113 -1.02 -11.88 -2.17
CA GLU A 113 -1.77 -12.66 -3.16
C GLU A 113 -2.49 -11.79 -4.20
N ASN A 114 -3.00 -10.65 -3.77
CA ASN A 114 -3.70 -9.71 -4.65
C ASN A 114 -3.59 -8.30 -4.09
N GLY A 115 -3.66 -7.32 -4.94
CA GLY A 115 -3.49 -5.93 -4.52
C GLY A 115 -3.50 -4.96 -5.68
N SER A 116 -2.95 -3.77 -5.43
CA SER A 116 -2.84 -2.71 -6.42
C SER A 116 -1.38 -2.44 -6.77
N HIS A 117 -1.17 -2.01 -7.99
CA HIS A 117 0.10 -1.48 -8.50
C HIS A 117 -0.18 -0.13 -9.12
N THR A 118 0.47 0.92 -8.62
CA THR A 118 0.24 2.29 -9.09
C THR A 118 1.56 2.95 -9.44
N VAL A 119 1.60 3.58 -10.61
CA VAL A 119 2.72 4.38 -11.08
C VAL A 119 2.34 5.84 -10.94
N TYR A 120 3.13 6.58 -10.17
CA TYR A 120 2.95 8.01 -9.95
C TYR A 120 4.03 8.75 -10.74
N THR A 121 3.63 9.40 -11.81
CA THR A 121 4.54 10.12 -12.70
C THR A 121 4.70 11.56 -12.25
N LYS A 122 5.94 12.02 -12.20
CA LYS A 122 6.28 13.41 -11.87
C LYS A 122 5.79 14.41 -12.90
#